data_91928f7c24c86aae38442762f06ae65b
#
_entry.id   91928f7c24c86aae38442762f06ae65b
#
_cell.length_a   1.000
_cell.length_b   1.000
_cell.length_c   1.000
_cell.angle_alpha   90.00
_cell.angle_beta   90.00
_cell.angle_gamma   90.00
#
_symmetry.space_group_name_H-M   'P 1'
#
loop_
_entity.id
_entity.type
_entity.pdbx_description
1 polymer ?
#
loop_
_entity_poly.entity_id
_entity_poly.type
_entity_poly.pdbx_seq_one_letter_code
_entity_poly.pdbx_strand_id
1 'polypeptide(L)'
;MEPLKFSKKGQDLIKLYGTMAIEGFDRTDNTHVEVAYSDFQLRAYRDHIRPTLIKHKISTVLDYGCGGSNWALHGFDEKTGQSAIEFFNLNNAYRYEPARDLDERQNVDCVISFDVLEHIFISDVPSVLRNMFSYTSKLLVLNVACYSAAALLPNGENAHITVRPPAWWKGMLDSISVEYPNITIFLICSPGFKNSNAYPEWSANDWESSNTFVINN
;
A
#
# COMPACT_ATOMS: atom_id res chain seq x y z
N MET A 1 -2.50 19.75 11.81
CA MET A 1 -3.34 18.62 11.31
C MET A 1 -3.99 17.92 12.48
N GLU A 2 -5.27 17.58 12.40
CA GLU A 2 -5.88 16.73 13.42
C GLU A 2 -5.27 15.31 13.35
N PRO A 3 -5.03 14.68 14.50
CA PRO A 3 -4.52 13.30 14.51
C PRO A 3 -5.55 12.36 13.86
N LEU A 4 -5.07 11.39 13.07
CA LEU A 4 -5.90 10.37 12.48
C LEU A 4 -6.59 9.56 13.58
N LYS A 5 -7.91 9.56 13.59
CA LYS A 5 -8.71 8.82 14.55
C LYS A 5 -9.36 7.61 13.86
N PHE A 6 -9.02 6.43 14.34
CA PHE A 6 -9.65 5.19 13.91
C PHE A 6 -10.91 4.90 14.75
N SER A 7 -11.89 4.25 14.13
CA SER A 7 -13.00 3.62 14.84
C SER A 7 -12.50 2.58 15.86
N LYS A 8 -13.38 2.14 16.76
CA LYS A 8 -13.02 1.07 17.72
C LYS A 8 -12.55 -0.20 16.99
N LYS A 9 -13.26 -0.61 15.92
CA LYS A 9 -12.85 -1.77 15.11
C LYS A 9 -11.48 -1.54 14.44
N GLY A 10 -11.22 -0.33 13.89
CA GLY A 10 -9.92 0.01 13.31
C GLY A 10 -8.78 -0.08 14.32
N GLN A 11 -8.99 0.42 15.55
CA GLN A 11 -7.99 0.30 16.61
C GLN A 11 -7.71 -1.16 17.01
N ASP A 12 -8.75 -1.99 17.04
CA ASP A 12 -8.58 -3.42 17.35
C ASP A 12 -7.86 -4.14 16.21
N LEU A 13 -8.14 -3.79 14.94
CA LEU A 13 -7.42 -4.31 13.78
C LEU A 13 -5.93 -3.97 13.81
N ILE A 14 -5.56 -2.71 14.13
CA ILE A 14 -4.15 -2.30 14.26
C ILE A 14 -3.41 -3.20 15.26
N LYS A 15 -4.04 -3.56 16.38
CA LYS A 15 -3.45 -4.48 17.37
C LYS A 15 -3.25 -5.88 16.80
N LEU A 16 -4.25 -6.40 16.06
CA LEU A 16 -4.16 -7.73 15.43
C LEU A 16 -3.04 -7.76 14.39
N TYR A 17 -2.92 -6.71 13.55
CA TYR A 17 -1.79 -6.60 12.63
C TYR A 17 -0.46 -6.43 13.35
N GLY A 18 -0.42 -5.75 14.50
CA GLY A 18 0.77 -5.67 15.35
C GLY A 18 1.22 -7.04 15.86
N THR A 19 0.28 -7.89 16.25
CA THR A 19 0.56 -9.28 16.62
C THR A 19 1.13 -10.06 15.43
N MET A 20 0.51 -9.97 14.25
CA MET A 20 1.02 -10.61 13.03
C MET A 20 2.44 -10.14 12.68
N ALA A 21 2.74 -8.85 12.89
CA ALA A 21 4.05 -8.28 12.60
C ALA A 21 5.18 -8.86 13.47
N ILE A 22 4.85 -9.39 14.65
CA ILE A 22 5.79 -9.96 15.63
C ILE A 22 5.81 -11.50 15.54
N GLU A 23 4.65 -12.12 15.45
CA GLU A 23 4.47 -13.56 15.59
C GLU A 23 4.31 -14.28 14.24
N GLY A 24 4.21 -13.53 13.13
CA GLY A 24 3.82 -14.08 11.83
C GLY A 24 2.32 -14.29 11.72
N PHE A 25 1.88 -15.10 10.77
CA PHE A 25 0.46 -15.33 10.52
C PHE A 25 0.18 -16.70 9.92
N ASP A 26 -1.02 -17.19 10.16
CA ASP A 26 -1.52 -18.41 9.54
C ASP A 26 -2.21 -18.08 8.22
N ARG A 27 -2.12 -18.99 7.26
CA ARG A 27 -2.81 -18.93 5.98
C ARG A 27 -4.06 -19.80 5.98
N THR A 28 -4.94 -19.53 5.03
CA THR A 28 -6.18 -20.31 4.81
C THR A 28 -5.92 -21.78 4.46
N ASP A 29 -4.70 -22.12 4.04
CA ASP A 29 -4.24 -23.51 3.78
C ASP A 29 -3.56 -24.15 5.01
N ASN A 30 -3.66 -23.53 6.19
CA ASN A 30 -3.05 -23.93 7.45
C ASN A 30 -1.50 -23.90 7.46
N THR A 31 -0.87 -23.21 6.53
CA THR A 31 0.57 -22.95 6.62
C THR A 31 0.84 -21.71 7.48
N HIS A 32 1.91 -21.75 8.29
CA HIS A 32 2.37 -20.59 9.06
C HIS A 32 3.47 -19.85 8.33
N VAL A 33 3.43 -18.50 8.35
CA VAL A 33 4.44 -17.60 7.79
C VAL A 33 5.07 -16.81 8.93
N GLU A 34 6.35 -17.01 9.19
CA GLU A 34 7.08 -16.41 10.32
C GLU A 34 7.35 -14.90 10.13
N VAL A 35 7.47 -14.45 8.87
CA VAL A 35 7.81 -13.06 8.55
C VAL A 35 6.65 -12.38 7.85
N ALA A 36 6.00 -11.47 8.56
CA ALA A 36 4.92 -10.65 8.02
C ALA A 36 5.45 -9.35 7.41
N TYR A 37 4.72 -8.88 6.37
CA TYR A 37 4.86 -7.56 5.75
C TYR A 37 6.21 -7.30 5.10
N SER A 38 6.34 -7.69 3.85
CA SER A 38 7.47 -7.34 2.99
C SER A 38 7.10 -6.19 2.03
N ASP A 39 8.11 -5.69 1.30
CA ASP A 39 7.94 -4.75 0.20
C ASP A 39 7.55 -5.44 -1.13
N PHE A 40 6.98 -6.64 -1.06
CA PHE A 40 6.72 -7.50 -2.20
C PHE A 40 5.84 -6.83 -3.27
N GLN A 41 4.74 -6.22 -2.87
CA GLN A 41 3.84 -5.53 -3.80
C GLN A 41 4.53 -4.34 -4.47
N LEU A 42 5.28 -3.55 -3.72
CA LEU A 42 6.06 -2.45 -4.28
C LEU A 42 7.08 -2.95 -5.30
N ARG A 43 7.79 -4.05 -5.01
CA ARG A 43 8.72 -4.69 -5.96
C ARG A 43 8.02 -5.17 -7.23
N ALA A 44 6.86 -5.79 -7.08
CA ALA A 44 6.10 -6.31 -8.21
C ALA A 44 5.70 -5.22 -9.21
N TYR A 45 5.30 -4.05 -8.70
CA TYR A 45 4.85 -2.93 -9.53
C TYR A 45 5.92 -1.86 -9.81
N ARG A 46 7.17 -2.04 -9.35
CA ARG A 46 8.21 -1.01 -9.43
C ARG A 46 8.44 -0.43 -10.83
N ASP A 47 8.51 -1.30 -11.83
CA ASP A 47 8.76 -0.89 -13.21
C ASP A 47 7.56 -0.13 -13.83
N HIS A 48 6.35 -0.42 -13.36
CA HIS A 48 5.12 0.22 -13.84
C HIS A 48 4.88 1.59 -13.21
N ILE A 49 5.25 1.78 -11.93
CA ILE A 49 5.07 3.07 -11.25
C ILE A 49 6.22 4.05 -11.54
N ARG A 50 7.43 3.55 -11.81
CA ARG A 50 8.62 4.37 -12.06
C ARG A 50 8.42 5.47 -13.11
N PRO A 51 7.84 5.19 -14.30
CA PRO A 51 7.58 6.23 -15.30
C PRO A 51 6.67 7.36 -14.79
N THR A 52 5.67 7.01 -13.96
CA THR A 52 4.75 7.98 -13.35
C THR A 52 5.48 8.86 -12.33
N LEU A 53 6.33 8.29 -11.48
CA LEU A 53 7.16 9.06 -10.54
C LEU A 53 8.08 10.05 -11.28
N ILE A 54 8.72 9.61 -12.37
CA ILE A 54 9.58 10.46 -13.20
C ILE A 54 8.76 11.58 -13.86
N LYS A 55 7.61 11.27 -14.46
CA LYS A 55 6.70 12.24 -15.09
C LYS A 55 6.32 13.36 -14.15
N HIS A 56 6.01 13.03 -12.89
CA HIS A 56 5.60 13.99 -11.86
C HIS A 56 6.78 14.60 -11.09
N LYS A 57 8.02 14.29 -11.48
CA LYS A 57 9.25 14.79 -10.85
C LYS A 57 9.24 14.58 -9.33
N ILE A 58 8.95 13.36 -8.93
CA ILE A 58 8.89 12.97 -7.53
C ILE A 58 10.32 12.83 -6.99
N SER A 59 10.60 13.47 -5.88
CA SER A 59 11.90 13.43 -5.18
C SER A 59 11.79 12.90 -3.75
N THR A 60 10.60 12.99 -3.14
CA THR A 60 10.37 12.49 -1.79
C THR A 60 9.11 11.63 -1.75
N VAL A 61 9.17 10.54 -0.99
CA VAL A 61 8.07 9.58 -0.86
C VAL A 61 7.74 9.34 0.62
N LEU A 62 6.46 9.17 0.93
CA LEU A 62 5.99 8.56 2.17
C LEU A 62 5.35 7.21 1.83
N ASP A 63 5.92 6.13 2.34
CA ASP A 63 5.37 4.78 2.27
C ASP A 63 4.38 4.60 3.42
N TYR A 64 3.09 4.65 3.07
CA TYR A 64 1.99 4.65 4.02
C TYR A 64 1.42 3.25 4.18
N GLY A 65 1.60 2.65 5.35
CA GLY A 65 1.38 1.23 5.60
C GLY A 65 2.57 0.40 5.12
N CYS A 66 3.78 0.87 5.45
CA CYS A 66 5.03 0.35 4.89
C CYS A 66 5.39 -1.06 5.37
N GLY A 67 4.68 -1.60 6.35
CA GLY A 67 5.03 -2.88 6.97
C GLY A 67 6.46 -2.88 7.50
N GLY A 68 7.28 -3.82 7.02
CA GLY A 68 8.71 -3.93 7.34
C GLY A 68 9.63 -3.37 6.25
N SER A 69 9.13 -2.60 5.28
CA SER A 69 9.96 -2.10 4.18
C SER A 69 11.12 -1.23 4.67
N ASN A 70 12.25 -1.36 3.98
CA ASN A 70 13.42 -0.52 4.18
C ASN A 70 13.92 0.02 2.83
N TRP A 71 13.55 1.25 2.52
CA TRP A 71 13.82 1.89 1.24
C TRP A 71 15.31 2.13 0.95
N ALA A 72 16.14 2.18 1.99
CA ALA A 72 17.59 2.37 1.87
C ALA A 72 18.37 1.04 1.74
N LEU A 73 17.70 -0.10 1.97
CA LEU A 73 18.36 -1.40 1.91
C LEU A 73 18.65 -1.78 0.45
N HIS A 74 19.91 -2.13 0.16
CA HIS A 74 20.30 -2.63 -1.14
C HIS A 74 19.62 -3.96 -1.50
N GLY A 75 19.46 -4.25 -2.80
CA GLY A 75 18.82 -5.45 -3.31
C GLY A 75 17.31 -5.30 -3.54
N PHE A 76 16.77 -4.09 -3.53
CA PHE A 76 15.39 -3.83 -3.96
C PHE A 76 15.24 -4.16 -5.46
N ASP A 77 16.16 -3.72 -6.30
CA ASP A 77 16.27 -4.22 -7.67
C ASP A 77 17.34 -5.31 -7.75
N GLU A 78 16.92 -6.54 -7.97
CA GLU A 78 17.81 -7.70 -8.03
C GLU A 78 18.83 -7.65 -9.17
N LYS A 79 18.50 -6.95 -10.27
CA LYS A 79 19.36 -6.86 -11.47
C LYS A 79 20.54 -5.91 -11.26
N THR A 80 20.32 -4.81 -10.55
CA THR A 80 21.34 -3.76 -10.36
C THR A 80 21.89 -3.73 -8.93
N GLY A 81 21.23 -4.41 -7.98
CA GLY A 81 21.55 -4.35 -6.56
C GLY A 81 21.12 -3.05 -5.87
N GLN A 82 20.43 -2.14 -6.59
CA GLN A 82 20.01 -0.85 -6.06
C GLN A 82 19.00 -0.99 -4.91
N SER A 83 19.04 -0.03 -4.00
CA SER A 83 17.97 0.22 -3.03
C SER A 83 16.73 0.84 -3.72
N ALA A 84 15.57 0.89 -3.04
CA ALA A 84 14.38 1.52 -3.61
C ALA A 84 14.60 3.03 -3.85
N ILE A 85 15.28 3.72 -2.94
CA ILE A 85 15.65 5.14 -3.11
C ILE A 85 16.45 5.34 -4.39
N GLU A 86 17.48 4.53 -4.62
CA GLU A 86 18.33 4.61 -5.82
C GLU A 86 17.55 4.24 -7.09
N PHE A 87 16.77 3.15 -7.05
CA PHE A 87 16.01 2.69 -8.20
C PHE A 87 15.00 3.72 -8.69
N PHE A 88 14.29 4.38 -7.77
CA PHE A 88 13.32 5.42 -8.11
C PHE A 88 13.94 6.81 -8.25
N ASN A 89 15.25 6.97 -8.02
CA ASN A 89 15.98 8.23 -8.05
C ASN A 89 15.38 9.28 -7.11
N LEU A 90 15.16 8.89 -5.85
CA LEU A 90 14.59 9.75 -4.81
C LEU A 90 15.68 10.39 -3.95
N ASN A 91 15.37 11.54 -3.38
CA ASN A 91 16.21 12.17 -2.36
C ASN A 91 15.99 11.52 -0.99
N ASN A 92 14.74 11.15 -0.68
CA ASN A 92 14.41 10.50 0.58
C ASN A 92 13.07 9.73 0.50
N ALA A 93 12.93 8.74 1.40
CA ALA A 93 11.70 8.00 1.63
C ALA A 93 11.42 7.93 3.13
N TYR A 94 10.19 8.25 3.51
CA TYR A 94 9.68 8.21 4.87
C TYR A 94 8.68 7.08 5.01
N ARG A 95 8.40 6.65 6.25
CA ARG A 95 7.61 5.46 6.51
C ARG A 95 6.54 5.73 7.57
N TYR A 96 5.39 5.11 7.38
CA TYR A 96 4.33 5.09 8.37
C TYR A 96 3.73 3.70 8.49
N GLU A 97 3.75 3.12 9.69
CA GLU A 97 3.17 1.81 9.98
C GLU A 97 2.64 1.78 11.43
N PRO A 98 1.33 2.00 11.63
CA PRO A 98 0.77 2.07 12.97
C PRO A 98 0.82 0.73 13.72
N ALA A 99 0.86 -0.41 13.01
CA ALA A 99 0.99 -1.73 13.62
C ALA A 99 2.40 -2.00 14.19
N ARG A 100 3.38 -1.13 13.88
CA ARG A 100 4.78 -1.20 14.34
C ARG A 100 5.23 0.04 15.11
N ASP A 101 4.29 0.93 15.49
CA ASP A 101 4.60 2.22 16.15
C ASP A 101 5.60 3.09 15.34
N LEU A 102 5.57 3.00 14.01
CA LEU A 102 6.44 3.76 13.14
C LEU A 102 5.68 4.95 12.53
N ASP A 103 6.14 6.17 12.82
CA ASP A 103 5.53 7.39 12.31
C ASP A 103 6.58 8.43 11.91
N GLU A 104 6.96 8.41 10.63
CA GLU A 104 7.86 9.39 10.01
C GLU A 104 7.07 10.36 9.09
N ARG A 105 5.73 10.47 9.27
CA ARG A 105 4.87 11.26 8.38
C ARG A 105 5.27 12.72 8.33
N GLN A 106 5.42 13.21 7.12
CA GLN A 106 5.65 14.60 6.79
C GLN A 106 5.19 14.89 5.35
N ASN A 107 5.14 16.16 4.97
CA ASN A 107 4.79 16.56 3.61
C ASN A 107 5.84 16.07 2.62
N VAL A 108 5.39 15.37 1.58
CA VAL A 108 6.22 14.80 0.52
C VAL A 108 5.65 15.11 -0.86
N ASP A 109 6.45 14.84 -1.89
CA ASP A 109 5.96 14.91 -3.27
C ASP A 109 4.89 13.84 -3.55
N CYS A 110 5.11 12.62 -3.06
CA CYS A 110 4.26 11.48 -3.34
C CYS A 110 4.03 10.62 -2.10
N VAL A 111 2.77 10.28 -1.83
CA VAL A 111 2.44 9.19 -0.92
C VAL A 111 2.22 7.92 -1.74
N ILE A 112 2.83 6.83 -1.30
CA ILE A 112 2.66 5.48 -1.87
C ILE A 112 2.01 4.60 -0.80
N SER A 113 1.02 3.78 -1.20
CA SER A 113 0.39 2.80 -0.32
C SER A 113 0.05 1.55 -1.10
N PHE A 114 0.65 0.43 -0.74
CA PHE A 114 0.54 -0.85 -1.44
C PHE A 114 0.08 -1.94 -0.49
N ASP A 115 -1.04 -2.62 -0.85
CA ASP A 115 -1.61 -3.73 -0.07
C ASP A 115 -1.97 -3.28 1.37
N VAL A 116 -2.70 -2.16 1.49
CA VAL A 116 -3.03 -1.52 2.77
C VAL A 116 -4.51 -1.21 2.93
N LEU A 117 -5.15 -0.61 1.91
CA LEU A 117 -6.51 -0.07 2.07
C LEU A 117 -7.56 -1.17 2.30
N GLU A 118 -7.37 -2.36 1.75
CA GLU A 118 -8.19 -3.55 1.97
C GLU A 118 -8.11 -4.09 3.41
N HIS A 119 -7.05 -3.73 4.14
CA HIS A 119 -6.88 -4.06 5.57
C HIS A 119 -7.56 -3.05 6.49
N ILE A 120 -7.95 -1.89 5.99
CA ILE A 120 -8.61 -0.83 6.77
C ILE A 120 -10.10 -1.13 6.90
N PHE A 121 -10.64 -0.97 8.12
CA PHE A 121 -12.09 -1.10 8.32
C PHE A 121 -12.84 -0.07 7.47
N ILE A 122 -13.90 -0.50 6.80
CA ILE A 122 -14.56 0.28 5.75
C ILE A 122 -14.96 1.70 6.18
N SER A 123 -15.40 1.89 7.43
CA SER A 123 -15.78 3.22 7.94
C SER A 123 -14.59 4.16 8.14
N ASP A 124 -13.36 3.61 8.23
CA ASP A 124 -12.14 4.38 8.45
C ASP A 124 -11.45 4.76 7.13
N VAL A 125 -11.79 4.08 6.03
CA VAL A 125 -11.18 4.31 4.72
C VAL A 125 -11.21 5.78 4.29
N PRO A 126 -12.34 6.52 4.39
CA PRO A 126 -12.35 7.93 3.98
C PRO A 126 -11.40 8.81 4.80
N SER A 127 -11.27 8.54 6.10
CA SER A 127 -10.38 9.29 7.00
C SER A 127 -8.91 8.98 6.70
N VAL A 128 -8.59 7.72 6.43
CA VAL A 128 -7.24 7.28 6.05
C VAL A 128 -6.83 7.89 4.71
N LEU A 129 -7.72 7.88 3.70
CA LEU A 129 -7.45 8.52 2.42
C LEU A 129 -7.20 10.02 2.56
N ARG A 130 -8.04 10.77 3.30
CA ARG A 130 -7.79 12.19 3.57
C ARG A 130 -6.48 12.43 4.30
N ASN A 131 -6.10 11.54 5.20
CA ASN A 131 -4.80 11.61 5.87
C ASN A 131 -3.65 11.41 4.89
N MET A 132 -3.72 10.44 3.96
CA MET A 132 -2.74 10.28 2.88
C MET A 132 -2.65 11.55 2.02
N PHE A 133 -3.78 12.07 1.56
CA PHE A 133 -3.82 13.32 0.77
C PHE A 133 -3.18 14.49 1.51
N SER A 134 -3.38 14.61 2.82
CA SER A 134 -2.84 15.73 3.61
C SER A 134 -1.32 15.79 3.67
N TYR A 135 -0.63 14.68 3.37
CA TYR A 135 0.83 14.60 3.27
C TYR A 135 1.33 14.65 1.82
N THR A 136 0.44 14.59 0.84
CA THR A 136 0.77 14.51 -0.59
C THR A 136 0.76 15.89 -1.23
N SER A 137 1.79 16.25 -2.00
CA SER A 137 1.80 17.53 -2.73
C SER A 137 1.56 17.39 -4.25
N LYS A 138 1.85 16.23 -4.86
CA LYS A 138 1.78 16.04 -6.31
C LYS A 138 1.07 14.76 -6.74
N LEU A 139 1.41 13.62 -6.13
CA LEU A 139 1.00 12.30 -6.60
C LEU A 139 0.64 11.38 -5.45
N LEU A 140 -0.49 10.70 -5.56
CA LEU A 140 -0.89 9.60 -4.67
C LEU A 140 -0.89 8.30 -5.47
N VAL A 141 -0.05 7.33 -5.10
CA VAL A 141 0.04 6.03 -5.75
C VAL A 141 -0.53 4.96 -4.83
N LEU A 142 -1.56 4.28 -5.27
CA LEU A 142 -2.27 3.28 -4.49
C LEU A 142 -2.31 1.94 -5.22
N ASN A 143 -2.02 0.85 -4.51
CA ASN A 143 -2.37 -0.50 -4.93
C ASN A 143 -3.32 -1.10 -3.91
N VAL A 144 -4.41 -1.69 -4.38
CA VAL A 144 -5.44 -2.29 -3.54
C VAL A 144 -5.79 -3.68 -4.03
N ALA A 145 -5.77 -4.67 -3.15
CA ALA A 145 -6.25 -6.01 -3.46
C ALA A 145 -7.79 -6.06 -3.40
N CYS A 146 -8.41 -6.48 -4.51
CA CYS A 146 -9.86 -6.61 -4.63
C CYS A 146 -10.31 -8.07 -4.46
N TYR A 147 -9.59 -8.85 -3.67
CA TYR A 147 -9.81 -10.28 -3.38
C TYR A 147 -9.48 -10.61 -1.92
N SER A 148 -9.94 -11.75 -1.43
CA SER A 148 -9.66 -12.21 -0.06
C SER A 148 -8.20 -12.62 0.10
N ALA A 149 -7.57 -12.23 1.22
CA ALA A 149 -6.20 -12.61 1.53
C ALA A 149 -6.05 -14.13 1.71
N ALA A 150 -4.85 -14.63 1.45
CA ALA A 150 -4.46 -15.94 1.93
C ALA A 150 -4.18 -15.94 3.45
N ALA A 151 -3.86 -14.78 4.03
CA ALA A 151 -3.55 -14.58 5.43
C ALA A 151 -4.82 -14.48 6.30
N LEU A 152 -4.73 -15.02 7.51
CA LEU A 152 -5.73 -14.85 8.56
C LEU A 152 -5.17 -13.97 9.68
N LEU A 153 -6.03 -13.16 10.27
CA LEU A 153 -5.74 -12.45 11.50
C LEU A 153 -5.68 -13.41 12.69
N PRO A 154 -5.03 -13.05 13.81
CA PRO A 154 -4.96 -13.90 15.01
C PRO A 154 -6.32 -14.33 15.57
N ASN A 155 -7.40 -13.61 15.26
CA ASN A 155 -8.77 -13.96 15.63
C ASN A 155 -9.51 -14.84 14.61
N GLY A 156 -8.82 -15.28 13.54
CA GLY A 156 -9.36 -16.12 12.47
C GLY A 156 -10.12 -15.39 11.37
N GLU A 157 -10.30 -14.05 11.46
CA GLU A 157 -10.86 -13.26 10.36
C GLU A 157 -9.87 -13.21 9.18
N ASN A 158 -10.38 -13.09 7.95
CA ASN A 158 -9.52 -12.85 6.78
C ASN A 158 -8.80 -11.51 6.91
N ALA A 159 -7.52 -11.45 6.57
CA ALA A 159 -6.74 -10.23 6.72
C ALA A 159 -7.22 -9.10 5.78
N HIS A 160 -7.83 -9.38 4.62
CA HIS A 160 -8.49 -8.36 3.82
C HIS A 160 -9.91 -8.11 4.36
N ILE A 161 -10.04 -7.13 5.24
CA ILE A 161 -11.30 -6.78 5.93
C ILE A 161 -12.29 -6.07 4.99
N THR A 162 -11.77 -5.29 4.03
CA THR A 162 -12.56 -4.45 3.13
C THR A 162 -12.34 -4.85 1.66
N VAL A 163 -12.79 -6.05 1.29
CA VAL A 163 -12.75 -6.47 -0.11
C VAL A 163 -13.87 -5.79 -0.88
N ARG A 164 -13.52 -4.98 -1.88
CA ARG A 164 -14.45 -4.23 -2.73
C ARG A 164 -13.98 -4.26 -4.18
N PRO A 165 -14.91 -4.17 -5.15
CA PRO A 165 -14.54 -4.14 -6.58
C PRO A 165 -13.82 -2.84 -6.95
N PRO A 166 -13.02 -2.84 -8.04
CA PRO A 166 -12.27 -1.65 -8.50
C PRO A 166 -13.11 -0.38 -8.66
N ALA A 167 -14.35 -0.52 -9.17
CA ALA A 167 -15.26 0.62 -9.34
C ALA A 167 -15.62 1.30 -8.00
N TRP A 168 -15.68 0.54 -6.91
CA TRP A 168 -15.95 1.10 -5.58
C TRP A 168 -14.76 1.94 -5.08
N TRP A 169 -13.54 1.43 -5.25
CA TRP A 169 -12.32 2.15 -4.87
C TRP A 169 -12.15 3.43 -5.69
N LYS A 170 -12.36 3.31 -7.01
CA LYS A 170 -12.34 4.50 -7.90
C LYS A 170 -13.38 5.52 -7.47
N GLY A 171 -14.63 5.13 -7.24
CA GLY A 171 -15.71 6.05 -6.82
C GLY A 171 -15.43 6.72 -5.47
N MET A 172 -14.82 6.01 -4.52
CA MET A 172 -14.37 6.58 -3.25
C MET A 172 -13.32 7.66 -3.46
N LEU A 173 -12.32 7.39 -4.29
CA LEU A 173 -11.27 8.35 -4.62
C LEU A 173 -11.79 9.52 -5.43
N ASP A 174 -12.65 9.30 -6.42
CA ASP A 174 -13.31 10.39 -7.19
C ASP A 174 -14.03 11.35 -6.24
N SER A 175 -14.73 10.83 -5.23
CA SER A 175 -15.51 11.65 -4.28
C SER A 175 -14.64 12.47 -3.32
N ILE A 176 -13.46 11.96 -2.94
CA ILE A 176 -12.54 12.64 -2.02
C ILE A 176 -11.61 13.59 -2.79
N SER A 177 -11.19 13.23 -4.00
CA SER A 177 -10.19 13.95 -4.78
C SER A 177 -10.60 15.40 -5.08
N VAL A 178 -11.90 15.71 -5.13
CA VAL A 178 -12.41 17.08 -5.30
C VAL A 178 -11.93 18.05 -4.21
N GLU A 179 -11.59 17.52 -3.02
CA GLU A 179 -11.01 18.28 -1.92
C GLU A 179 -9.51 18.62 -2.16
N TYR A 180 -8.87 17.94 -3.14
CA TYR A 180 -7.43 18.00 -3.41
C TYR A 180 -7.12 18.16 -4.91
N PRO A 181 -7.55 19.27 -5.55
CA PRO A 181 -7.56 19.40 -7.02
C PRO A 181 -6.18 19.40 -7.68
N ASN A 182 -5.11 19.58 -6.93
CA ASN A 182 -3.74 19.62 -7.47
C ASN A 182 -2.99 18.26 -7.36
N ILE A 183 -3.65 17.22 -6.85
CA ILE A 183 -3.03 15.91 -6.64
C ILE A 183 -3.54 14.96 -7.71
N THR A 184 -2.61 14.37 -8.46
CA THR A 184 -2.92 13.26 -9.35
C THR A 184 -2.96 11.95 -8.56
N ILE A 185 -3.91 11.07 -8.84
CA ILE A 185 -3.99 9.75 -8.23
C ILE A 185 -3.69 8.70 -9.29
N PHE A 186 -2.83 7.76 -8.95
CA PHE A 186 -2.55 6.56 -9.73
C PHE A 186 -2.98 5.35 -8.92
N LEU A 187 -4.17 4.81 -9.25
CA LEU A 187 -4.80 3.70 -8.56
C LEU A 187 -4.64 2.41 -9.35
N ILE A 188 -4.14 1.38 -8.70
CA ILE A 188 -4.02 0.01 -9.20
C ILE A 188 -4.93 -0.87 -8.36
N CYS A 189 -5.92 -1.51 -8.98
CA CYS A 189 -6.80 -2.48 -8.33
C CYS A 189 -6.48 -3.87 -8.83
N SER A 190 -5.91 -4.72 -7.98
CA SER A 190 -5.59 -6.10 -8.33
C SER A 190 -6.84 -6.99 -8.15
N PRO A 191 -7.39 -7.59 -9.24
CA PRO A 191 -8.65 -8.34 -9.17
C PRO A 191 -8.48 -9.76 -8.63
N GLY A 192 -7.26 -10.26 -8.47
CA GLY A 192 -6.95 -11.58 -7.93
C GLY A 192 -5.48 -11.94 -8.05
N PHE A 193 -5.06 -12.91 -7.26
CA PHE A 193 -3.80 -13.61 -7.46
C PHE A 193 -3.92 -14.55 -8.66
N LYS A 194 -3.09 -14.38 -9.68
CA LYS A 194 -3.10 -15.27 -10.84
C LYS A 194 -2.59 -16.68 -10.52
N ASN A 195 -1.72 -16.80 -9.54
CA ASN A 195 -1.13 -18.09 -9.19
C ASN A 195 -0.55 -18.06 -7.77
N SER A 196 -1.17 -18.76 -6.83
CA SER A 196 -0.69 -18.84 -5.45
C SER A 196 0.69 -19.50 -5.30
N ASN A 197 1.16 -20.22 -6.33
CA ASN A 197 2.47 -20.85 -6.36
C ASN A 197 3.55 -20.01 -7.05
N ALA A 198 3.19 -18.89 -7.66
CA ALA A 198 4.08 -18.03 -8.43
C ALA A 198 4.51 -16.77 -7.66
N TYR A 199 4.56 -16.85 -6.37
CA TYR A 199 4.92 -15.72 -5.51
C TYR A 199 6.25 -15.04 -5.89
N PRO A 200 7.30 -15.76 -6.34
CA PRO A 200 8.51 -15.15 -6.87
C PRO A 200 8.39 -14.62 -8.31
N GLU A 201 7.32 -14.98 -9.01
CA GLU A 201 7.15 -14.74 -10.45
C GLU A 201 6.07 -13.69 -10.76
N TRP A 202 5.71 -12.85 -9.80
CA TRP A 202 4.88 -11.68 -10.06
C TRP A 202 5.60 -10.79 -11.06
N SER A 203 5.10 -10.84 -12.28
CA SER A 203 5.72 -10.23 -13.44
C SER A 203 4.84 -9.11 -13.97
N ALA A 204 5.30 -8.42 -15.02
CA ALA A 204 4.51 -7.49 -15.80
C ALA A 204 3.15 -8.05 -16.28
N ASN A 205 2.99 -9.38 -16.36
CA ASN A 205 1.74 -10.03 -16.73
C ASN A 205 0.63 -9.85 -15.68
N ASP A 206 0.99 -9.69 -14.40
CA ASP A 206 0.02 -9.43 -13.34
C ASP A 206 -0.46 -7.99 -13.36
N TRP A 207 0.40 -7.08 -13.80
CA TRP A 207 0.02 -5.70 -14.10
C TRP A 207 -1.10 -5.61 -15.14
N GLU A 208 -1.01 -6.35 -16.24
CA GLU A 208 -2.03 -6.37 -17.30
C GLU A 208 -3.40 -6.88 -16.81
N SER A 209 -3.42 -7.69 -15.74
CA SER A 209 -4.66 -8.17 -15.13
C SER A 209 -5.28 -7.21 -14.12
N SER A 210 -4.59 -6.15 -13.75
CA SER A 210 -5.05 -5.14 -12.80
C SER A 210 -5.88 -4.06 -13.50
N ASN A 211 -6.92 -3.55 -12.81
CA ASN A 211 -7.61 -2.34 -13.23
C ASN A 211 -6.83 -1.12 -12.77
N THR A 212 -6.35 -0.31 -13.70
CA THR A 212 -5.57 0.88 -13.44
C THR A 212 -6.33 2.13 -13.82
N PHE A 213 -6.35 3.11 -12.93
CA PHE A 213 -7.03 4.38 -13.12
C PHE A 213 -6.08 5.54 -12.83
N VAL A 214 -6.13 6.56 -13.69
CA VAL A 214 -5.51 7.85 -13.42
C VAL A 214 -6.63 8.85 -13.19
N ILE A 215 -6.64 9.46 -12.01
CA ILE A 215 -7.62 10.45 -11.61
C ILE A 215 -6.86 11.78 -11.48
N ASN A 216 -7.23 12.74 -12.33
CA ASN A 216 -6.70 14.11 -12.32
C ASN A 216 -7.84 15.05 -11.96
N ASN A 217 -7.58 15.99 -11.07
CA ASN A 217 -8.50 17.05 -10.71
C ASN A 217 -8.01 18.38 -11.26
#